data_cb55f523be1df68d64b3a23a8bada24b
#
_entry.id   cb55f523be1df68d64b3a23a8bada24b
#
_cell.length_a   1.000
_cell.length_b   1.000
_cell.length_c   1.000
_cell.angle_alpha   90.00
_cell.angle_beta   90.00
_cell.angle_gamma   90.00
#
_symmetry.space_group_name_H-M   'P 1'
#
loop_
_entity.id
_entity.type
_entity.pdbx_description
1 polymer ?
#
loop_
_entity_poly.entity_id
_entity_poly.type
_entity_poly.pdbx_seq_one_letter_code
_entity_poly.pdbx_strand_id
1 'polypeptide(L)'
;MPLQQRLVAVRVLVVDDEPLARRNLVVLLSKDPDIGSVTECGSGQSAIEAIRGSMPDLVFLDVQMPECDGFDVLELLGSDAPSTIIFVTAHDEYALHAFDAGALDYLLKPFDDARFERALKRAKEKLALYSSQQRVRPDRLLIKSPRAVLFLNIADIDWIEAADYYACIHVGDQTHIMRRTLQELERDLGEDRFIRIHRSVIVNLERVRGLELQSDGESAVILSTGARLRLSRRYRKRLQERLEVKRPPT
;
A
#
# COMPACT_ATOMS: atom_id res chain seq x y z
N MET A 1 34.31 3.18 -3.14
CA MET A 1 33.35 2.09 -3.35
C MET A 1 32.00 2.57 -2.87
N PRO A 2 30.99 2.80 -3.71
CA PRO A 2 29.66 3.15 -3.23
C PRO A 2 29.07 1.95 -2.52
N LEU A 3 28.61 2.16 -1.28
CA LEU A 3 27.83 1.20 -0.50
C LEU A 3 26.57 0.84 -1.30
N GLN A 4 26.54 -0.38 -1.85
CA GLN A 4 25.33 -0.97 -2.40
C GLN A 4 24.29 -1.00 -1.28
N GLN A 5 23.34 -0.09 -1.36
CA GLN A 5 22.18 -0.08 -0.47
C GLN A 5 21.36 -1.34 -0.76
N ARG A 6 21.48 -2.32 0.11
CA ARG A 6 20.67 -3.52 0.08
C ARG A 6 19.21 -3.07 0.31
N LEU A 7 18.40 -3.14 -0.73
CA LEU A 7 16.95 -2.97 -0.60
C LEU A 7 16.41 -3.97 0.45
N VAL A 8 15.44 -3.56 1.23
CA VAL A 8 14.62 -4.50 2.00
C VAL A 8 14.04 -5.48 0.98
N ALA A 9 14.12 -6.78 1.26
CA ALA A 9 13.68 -7.83 0.36
C ALA A 9 12.25 -7.57 -0.15
N VAL A 10 12.10 -7.37 -1.46
CA VAL A 10 10.84 -6.97 -2.11
C VAL A 10 9.87 -8.14 -2.11
N ARG A 11 8.64 -7.94 -1.60
CA ARG A 11 7.56 -8.92 -1.64
C ARG A 11 6.74 -8.71 -2.92
N VAL A 12 6.69 -9.72 -3.75
CA VAL A 12 6.03 -9.67 -5.05
C VAL A 12 4.79 -10.56 -5.05
N LEU A 13 3.71 -10.08 -5.63
CA LEU A 13 2.54 -10.87 -5.96
C LEU A 13 2.44 -10.99 -7.48
N VAL A 14 2.26 -12.20 -7.98
CA VAL A 14 2.01 -12.51 -9.40
C VAL A 14 0.58 -13.01 -9.52
N VAL A 15 -0.21 -12.33 -10.35
CA VAL A 15 -1.64 -12.63 -10.56
C VAL A 15 -1.88 -12.84 -12.04
N ASP A 16 -2.31 -14.05 -12.41
CA ASP A 16 -2.57 -14.46 -13.78
C ASP A 16 -3.35 -15.76 -13.73
N ASP A 17 -4.38 -15.98 -14.52
CA ASP A 17 -5.16 -17.21 -14.49
C ASP A 17 -4.43 -18.37 -15.20
N GLU A 18 -3.45 -18.06 -16.07
CA GLU A 18 -2.63 -19.05 -16.76
C GLU A 18 -1.45 -19.54 -15.89
N PRO A 19 -1.41 -20.82 -15.45
CA PRO A 19 -0.33 -21.33 -14.59
C PRO A 19 1.07 -21.23 -15.21
N LEU A 20 1.19 -21.34 -16.56
CA LEU A 20 2.46 -21.24 -17.25
C LEU A 20 2.99 -19.80 -17.26
N ALA A 21 2.12 -18.81 -17.46
CA ALA A 21 2.48 -17.40 -17.43
C ALA A 21 2.97 -17.01 -16.02
N ARG A 22 2.26 -17.43 -14.96
CA ARG A 22 2.71 -17.22 -13.57
C ARG A 22 4.10 -17.82 -13.33
N ARG A 23 4.28 -19.11 -13.72
CA ARG A 23 5.57 -19.79 -13.52
C ARG A 23 6.72 -19.09 -14.23
N ASN A 24 6.51 -18.56 -15.43
CA ASN A 24 7.52 -17.79 -16.15
C ASN A 24 7.94 -16.55 -15.39
N LEU A 25 6.99 -15.78 -14.88
CA LEU A 25 7.27 -14.60 -14.05
C LEU A 25 8.01 -14.96 -12.76
N VAL A 26 7.61 -16.05 -12.09
CA VAL A 26 8.29 -16.53 -10.87
C VAL A 26 9.73 -16.90 -11.16
N VAL A 27 10.01 -17.60 -12.29
CA VAL A 27 11.38 -17.96 -12.70
C VAL A 27 12.22 -16.71 -12.99
N LEU A 28 11.66 -15.70 -13.66
CA LEU A 28 12.36 -14.44 -13.92
C LEU A 28 12.64 -13.67 -12.63
N LEU A 29 11.65 -13.57 -11.75
CA LEU A 29 11.79 -12.90 -10.45
C LEU A 29 12.80 -13.59 -9.53
N SER A 30 12.89 -14.92 -9.56
CA SER A 30 13.82 -15.69 -8.73
C SER A 30 15.30 -15.46 -9.05
N LYS A 31 15.61 -14.89 -10.22
CA LYS A 31 16.96 -14.52 -10.62
C LYS A 31 17.46 -13.23 -9.96
N ASP A 32 16.55 -12.42 -9.43
CA ASP A 32 16.88 -11.11 -8.86
C ASP A 32 17.07 -11.20 -7.33
N PRO A 33 18.27 -10.88 -6.81
CA PRO A 33 18.61 -11.03 -5.39
C PRO A 33 17.88 -10.06 -4.46
N ASP A 34 17.22 -9.02 -5.00
CA ASP A 34 16.45 -8.06 -4.21
C ASP A 34 15.01 -8.56 -3.97
N ILE A 35 14.58 -9.64 -4.64
CA ILE A 35 13.26 -10.24 -4.44
C ILE A 35 13.32 -11.19 -3.24
N GLY A 36 12.54 -10.87 -2.21
CA GLY A 36 12.52 -11.65 -0.97
C GLY A 36 11.49 -12.78 -0.95
N SER A 37 10.34 -12.54 -1.57
CA SER A 37 9.28 -13.55 -1.70
C SER A 37 8.41 -13.27 -2.90
N VAL A 38 7.91 -14.35 -3.51
CA VAL A 38 6.92 -14.29 -4.59
C VAL A 38 5.72 -15.13 -4.16
N THR A 39 4.55 -14.52 -4.18
CA THR A 39 3.26 -15.20 -3.96
C THR A 39 2.51 -15.23 -5.29
N GLU A 40 1.78 -16.30 -5.55
CA GLU A 40 1.00 -16.50 -6.78
C GLU A 40 -0.50 -16.50 -6.49
N CYS A 41 -1.28 -15.88 -7.37
CA CYS A 41 -2.74 -15.95 -7.39
C CYS A 41 -3.23 -16.28 -8.80
N GLY A 42 -4.23 -17.15 -8.91
CA GLY A 42 -4.82 -17.57 -10.19
C GLY A 42 -6.14 -16.90 -10.53
N SER A 43 -6.58 -15.87 -9.78
CA SER A 43 -7.84 -15.16 -10.04
C SER A 43 -7.83 -13.77 -9.39
N GLY A 44 -8.68 -12.86 -9.89
CA GLY A 44 -8.86 -11.54 -9.32
C GLY A 44 -9.32 -11.58 -7.86
N GLN A 45 -10.25 -12.48 -7.53
CA GLN A 45 -10.73 -12.61 -6.15
C GLN A 45 -9.63 -13.02 -5.17
N SER A 46 -8.81 -14.02 -5.53
CA SER A 46 -7.67 -14.44 -4.70
C SER A 46 -6.59 -13.36 -4.58
N ALA A 47 -6.43 -12.54 -5.64
CA ALA A 47 -5.52 -11.39 -5.62
C ALA A 47 -5.97 -10.33 -4.61
N ILE A 48 -7.26 -9.99 -4.57
CA ILE A 48 -7.82 -9.04 -3.61
C ILE A 48 -7.55 -9.50 -2.16
N GLU A 49 -7.79 -10.78 -1.87
CA GLU A 49 -7.55 -11.34 -0.55
C GLU A 49 -6.05 -11.33 -0.19
N ALA A 50 -5.18 -11.73 -1.13
CA ALA A 50 -3.73 -11.72 -0.95
C ALA A 50 -3.19 -10.30 -0.73
N ILE A 51 -3.63 -9.32 -1.52
CA ILE A 51 -3.21 -7.92 -1.40
C ILE A 51 -3.61 -7.36 -0.03
N ARG A 52 -4.86 -7.57 0.37
CA ARG A 52 -5.35 -7.15 1.70
C ARG A 52 -4.65 -7.90 2.84
N GLY A 53 -4.24 -9.16 2.61
CA GLY A 53 -3.59 -10.03 3.61
C GLY A 53 -2.13 -9.70 3.84
N SER A 54 -1.35 -9.61 2.78
CA SER A 54 0.12 -9.55 2.81
C SER A 54 0.69 -8.18 2.46
N MET A 55 -0.11 -7.28 1.86
CA MET A 55 0.33 -5.96 1.37
C MET A 55 1.65 -6.05 0.59
N PRO A 56 1.65 -6.66 -0.62
CA PRO A 56 2.85 -6.80 -1.42
C PRO A 56 3.41 -5.45 -1.85
N ASP A 57 4.73 -5.38 -2.04
CA ASP A 57 5.43 -4.16 -2.44
C ASP A 57 5.30 -3.92 -3.95
N LEU A 58 5.21 -5.01 -4.75
CA LEU A 58 5.06 -5.02 -6.20
C LEU A 58 4.04 -6.07 -6.62
N VAL A 59 3.14 -5.71 -7.54
CA VAL A 59 2.17 -6.64 -8.12
C VAL A 59 2.34 -6.69 -9.64
N PHE A 60 2.53 -7.91 -10.17
CA PHE A 60 2.32 -8.21 -11.59
C PHE A 60 0.90 -8.72 -11.72
N LEU A 61 0.10 -8.09 -12.56
CA LEU A 61 -1.35 -8.32 -12.64
C LEU A 61 -1.77 -8.50 -14.10
N ASP A 62 -2.33 -9.67 -14.42
CA ASP A 62 -2.98 -9.81 -15.72
C ASP A 62 -4.24 -8.95 -15.78
N VAL A 63 -4.47 -8.39 -16.96
CA VAL A 63 -5.70 -7.63 -17.23
C VAL A 63 -6.87 -8.57 -17.39
N GLN A 64 -6.73 -9.61 -18.24
CA GLN A 64 -7.84 -10.49 -18.53
C GLN A 64 -7.79 -11.76 -17.68
N MET A 65 -8.72 -11.83 -16.75
CA MET A 65 -8.98 -13.02 -15.93
C MET A 65 -10.48 -13.27 -15.85
N PRO A 66 -10.91 -14.53 -15.75
CA PRO A 66 -12.33 -14.87 -15.61
C PRO A 66 -12.95 -14.23 -14.36
N GLU A 67 -14.22 -13.81 -14.44
CA GLU A 67 -15.08 -13.28 -13.37
C GLU A 67 -14.67 -11.92 -12.78
N CYS A 68 -13.37 -11.64 -12.63
CA CYS A 68 -12.84 -10.42 -12.04
C CYS A 68 -11.53 -10.08 -12.74
N ASP A 69 -11.55 -9.10 -13.60
CA ASP A 69 -10.39 -8.68 -14.37
C ASP A 69 -9.41 -7.83 -13.53
N GLY A 70 -8.25 -7.50 -14.12
CA GLY A 70 -7.21 -6.75 -13.40
C GLY A 70 -7.63 -5.33 -13.02
N PHE A 71 -8.52 -4.69 -13.78
CA PHE A 71 -9.04 -3.37 -13.44
C PHE A 71 -10.12 -3.47 -12.36
N ASP A 72 -10.98 -4.50 -12.41
CA ASP A 72 -11.94 -4.80 -11.33
C ASP A 72 -11.22 -5.00 -10.00
N VAL A 73 -10.08 -5.72 -10.01
CA VAL A 73 -9.23 -5.91 -8.81
C VAL A 73 -8.84 -4.56 -8.22
N LEU A 74 -8.38 -3.60 -9.04
CA LEU A 74 -7.97 -2.29 -8.57
C LEU A 74 -9.16 -1.46 -8.08
N GLU A 75 -10.29 -1.51 -8.77
CA GLU A 75 -11.51 -0.81 -8.36
C GLU A 75 -12.03 -1.34 -7.02
N LEU A 76 -12.11 -2.66 -6.85
CA LEU A 76 -12.57 -3.30 -5.61
C LEU A 76 -11.59 -3.11 -4.44
N LEU A 77 -10.32 -2.93 -4.71
CA LEU A 77 -9.32 -2.58 -3.71
C LEU A 77 -9.41 -1.10 -3.30
N GLY A 78 -9.74 -0.21 -4.22
CA GLY A 78 -9.80 1.22 -3.96
C GLY A 78 -8.54 1.73 -3.25
N SER A 79 -8.69 2.27 -2.05
CA SER A 79 -7.56 2.74 -1.24
C SER A 79 -6.57 1.65 -0.78
N ASP A 80 -6.93 0.37 -0.91
CA ASP A 80 -6.04 -0.77 -0.58
C ASP A 80 -5.17 -1.20 -1.77
N ALA A 81 -5.37 -0.60 -2.95
CA ALA A 81 -4.60 -0.90 -4.14
C ALA A 81 -3.10 -0.66 -3.92
N PRO A 82 -2.22 -1.59 -4.38
CA PRO A 82 -0.79 -1.44 -4.28
C PRO A 82 -0.30 -0.21 -5.05
N SER A 83 0.70 0.51 -4.53
CA SER A 83 1.26 1.68 -5.21
C SER A 83 2.17 1.33 -6.39
N THR A 84 2.60 0.08 -6.51
CA THR A 84 3.49 -0.37 -7.58
C THR A 84 2.89 -1.59 -8.26
N ILE A 85 2.29 -1.35 -9.42
CA ILE A 85 1.59 -2.34 -10.24
C ILE A 85 2.20 -2.33 -11.63
N ILE A 86 2.46 -3.52 -12.16
CA ILE A 86 2.84 -3.75 -13.56
C ILE A 86 1.77 -4.67 -14.14
N PHE A 87 1.05 -4.21 -15.14
CA PHE A 87 0.15 -5.07 -15.89
C PHE A 87 0.92 -5.99 -16.84
N VAL A 88 0.48 -7.24 -16.95
CA VAL A 88 1.10 -8.26 -17.81
C VAL A 88 0.00 -8.99 -18.57
N THR A 89 -0.20 -8.69 -19.84
CA THR A 89 -1.35 -9.19 -20.59
C THR A 89 -1.01 -9.43 -22.09
N ALA A 90 -1.84 -10.21 -22.76
CA ALA A 90 -1.74 -10.44 -24.22
C ALA A 90 -2.39 -9.33 -25.08
N HIS A 91 -3.02 -8.34 -24.46
CA HIS A 91 -3.85 -7.33 -25.09
C HIS A 91 -3.21 -5.95 -25.03
N ASP A 92 -2.96 -5.34 -26.18
CA ASP A 92 -2.33 -4.00 -26.30
C ASP A 92 -3.33 -2.84 -26.16
N GLU A 93 -4.61 -3.07 -26.41
CA GLU A 93 -5.67 -2.09 -26.32
C GLU A 93 -5.87 -1.49 -24.92
N TYR A 94 -5.47 -2.20 -23.86
CA TYR A 94 -5.62 -1.74 -22.48
C TYR A 94 -4.46 -0.88 -21.97
N ALA A 95 -3.43 -0.66 -22.78
CA ALA A 95 -2.25 0.09 -22.35
C ALA A 95 -2.57 1.50 -21.85
N LEU A 96 -3.46 2.24 -22.53
CA LEU A 96 -3.90 3.57 -22.10
C LEU A 96 -4.66 3.50 -20.77
N HIS A 97 -5.60 2.57 -20.62
CA HIS A 97 -6.34 2.35 -19.37
C HIS A 97 -5.41 2.00 -18.19
N ALA A 98 -4.36 1.22 -18.45
CA ALA A 98 -3.39 0.87 -17.41
C ALA A 98 -2.68 2.11 -16.84
N PHE A 99 -2.31 3.07 -17.69
CA PHE A 99 -1.72 4.34 -17.25
C PHE A 99 -2.71 5.21 -16.50
N ASP A 100 -3.96 5.27 -16.94
CA ASP A 100 -5.02 6.02 -16.25
C ASP A 100 -5.32 5.42 -14.85
N ALA A 101 -5.24 4.09 -14.74
CA ALA A 101 -5.34 3.37 -13.46
C ALA A 101 -4.10 3.53 -12.54
N GLY A 102 -3.06 4.27 -12.99
CA GLY A 102 -1.87 4.54 -12.20
C GLY A 102 -0.84 3.41 -12.18
N ALA A 103 -0.90 2.47 -13.13
CA ALA A 103 0.12 1.45 -13.29
C ALA A 103 1.50 2.06 -13.54
N LEU A 104 2.53 1.42 -13.01
CA LEU A 104 3.92 1.83 -13.22
C LEU A 104 4.41 1.47 -14.62
N ASP A 105 4.04 0.30 -15.10
CA ASP A 105 4.46 -0.21 -16.40
C ASP A 105 3.42 -1.22 -16.93
N TYR A 106 3.62 -1.60 -18.20
CA TYR A 106 2.74 -2.51 -18.93
C TYR A 106 3.58 -3.49 -19.76
N LEU A 107 3.44 -4.79 -19.53
CA LEU A 107 4.15 -5.84 -20.23
C LEU A 107 3.19 -6.58 -21.18
N LEU A 108 3.39 -6.43 -22.49
CA LEU A 108 2.62 -7.17 -23.49
C LEU A 108 3.23 -8.56 -23.69
N LYS A 109 2.44 -9.62 -23.51
CA LYS A 109 2.81 -11.01 -23.81
C LYS A 109 2.78 -11.26 -25.32
N PRO A 110 3.79 -11.95 -25.92
CA PRO A 110 5.04 -12.38 -25.27
C PRO A 110 6.03 -11.22 -25.11
N PHE A 111 6.75 -11.18 -24.00
CA PHE A 111 7.83 -10.23 -23.74
C PHE A 111 9.16 -10.97 -23.57
N ASP A 112 10.25 -10.29 -23.91
CA ASP A 112 11.61 -10.78 -23.71
C ASP A 112 12.15 -10.43 -22.30
N ASP A 113 13.24 -11.11 -21.91
CA ASP A 113 13.90 -10.88 -20.61
C ASP A 113 14.31 -9.42 -20.46
N ALA A 114 14.80 -8.75 -21.51
CA ALA A 114 15.23 -7.36 -21.45
C ALA A 114 14.07 -6.39 -21.19
N ARG A 115 12.86 -6.66 -21.71
CA ARG A 115 11.66 -5.87 -21.43
C ARG A 115 11.19 -6.06 -19.99
N PHE A 116 11.22 -7.30 -19.50
CA PHE A 116 10.91 -7.63 -18.12
C PHE A 116 11.89 -6.93 -17.16
N GLU A 117 13.20 -7.05 -17.40
CA GLU A 117 14.23 -6.43 -16.57
C GLU A 117 14.07 -4.90 -16.48
N ARG A 118 13.73 -4.23 -17.59
CA ARG A 118 13.45 -2.79 -17.58
C ARG A 118 12.26 -2.43 -16.69
N ALA A 119 11.18 -3.20 -16.75
CA ALA A 119 9.99 -2.98 -15.92
C ALA A 119 10.30 -3.23 -14.44
N LEU A 120 10.99 -4.33 -14.13
CA LEU A 120 11.41 -4.66 -12.76
C LEU A 120 12.37 -3.59 -12.20
N LYS A 121 13.32 -3.12 -13.00
CA LYS A 121 14.24 -2.04 -12.61
C LYS A 121 13.47 -0.77 -12.24
N ARG A 122 12.52 -0.33 -13.06
CA ARG A 122 11.65 0.82 -12.75
C ARG A 122 10.87 0.63 -11.45
N ALA A 123 10.35 -0.59 -11.22
CA ALA A 123 9.65 -0.90 -9.98
C ALA A 123 10.59 -0.79 -8.78
N LYS A 124 11.79 -1.35 -8.87
CA LYS A 124 12.81 -1.28 -7.82
C LYS A 124 13.27 0.16 -7.56
N GLU A 125 13.47 0.96 -8.60
CA GLU A 125 13.80 2.39 -8.47
C GLU A 125 12.68 3.16 -7.74
N LYS A 126 11.41 2.93 -8.11
CA LYS A 126 10.27 3.51 -7.41
C LYS A 126 10.24 3.09 -5.94
N LEU A 127 10.39 1.81 -5.65
CA LEU A 127 10.43 1.27 -4.28
C LEU A 127 11.65 1.78 -3.49
N ALA A 128 12.81 1.94 -4.13
CA ALA A 128 14.01 2.50 -3.50
C ALA A 128 13.86 3.99 -3.17
N LEU A 129 13.22 4.77 -4.04
CA LEU A 129 12.89 6.17 -3.75
C LEU A 129 11.98 6.28 -2.52
N TYR A 130 11.00 5.40 -2.40
CA TYR A 130 10.14 5.32 -1.20
C TYR A 130 10.92 4.90 0.04
N SER A 131 11.84 3.92 -0.06
CA SER A 131 12.65 3.47 1.08
C SER A 131 13.78 4.43 1.47
N SER A 132 14.33 5.20 0.54
CA SER A 132 15.32 6.24 0.85
C SER A 132 14.68 7.46 1.52
N GLN A 133 13.45 7.79 1.16
CA GLN A 133 12.66 8.79 1.88
C GLN A 133 12.30 8.34 3.30
N GLN A 134 12.22 7.03 3.58
CA GLN A 134 12.02 6.49 4.94
C GLN A 134 13.26 6.65 5.85
N ARG A 135 14.46 6.83 5.33
CA ARG A 135 15.69 7.04 6.16
C ARG A 135 15.83 8.48 6.66
N VAL A 136 15.21 9.44 5.98
CA VAL A 136 14.97 10.79 6.51
C VAL A 136 13.45 10.91 6.57
N ARG A 137 12.85 10.40 7.66
CA ARG A 137 11.40 10.57 7.87
C ARG A 137 11.12 12.07 7.79
N PRO A 138 10.31 12.53 6.84
CA PRO A 138 9.96 13.92 6.81
C PRO A 138 9.21 14.23 8.11
N ASP A 139 9.66 15.22 8.86
CA ASP A 139 8.89 15.72 10.01
C ASP A 139 7.60 16.40 9.55
N ARG A 140 7.45 16.62 8.25
CA ARG A 140 6.34 17.35 7.66
C ARG A 140 5.77 16.64 6.42
N LEU A 141 4.46 16.52 6.38
CA LEU A 141 3.70 16.08 5.21
C LEU A 141 3.41 17.28 4.30
N LEU A 142 3.72 17.15 3.00
CA LEU A 142 3.52 18.21 2.03
C LEU A 142 2.17 18.01 1.33
N ILE A 143 1.25 18.97 1.49
CA ILE A 143 -0.05 18.99 0.82
C ILE A 143 -0.03 20.08 -0.25
N LYS A 144 -0.20 19.66 -1.51
CA LYS A 144 -0.31 20.59 -2.65
C LYS A 144 -1.76 20.89 -2.95
N SER A 145 -2.12 22.14 -2.98
CA SER A 145 -3.39 22.64 -3.52
C SER A 145 -3.13 23.57 -4.71
N PRO A 146 -4.12 23.90 -5.54
CA PRO A 146 -3.93 24.80 -6.69
C PRO A 146 -3.41 26.19 -6.34
N ARG A 147 -3.57 26.62 -5.08
CA ARG A 147 -3.23 27.96 -4.62
C ARG A 147 -2.17 28.03 -3.54
N ALA A 148 -1.79 26.87 -2.93
CA ALA A 148 -0.85 26.84 -1.82
C ALA A 148 -0.17 25.48 -1.69
N VAL A 149 1.02 25.50 -1.11
CA VAL A 149 1.72 24.32 -0.61
C VAL A 149 1.73 24.43 0.92
N LEU A 150 1.09 23.47 1.58
CA LEU A 150 1.03 23.40 3.03
C LEU A 150 1.99 22.33 3.54
N PHE A 151 2.74 22.64 4.58
CA PHE A 151 3.61 21.72 5.30
C PHE A 151 2.96 21.39 6.64
N LEU A 152 2.35 20.20 6.74
CA LEU A 152 1.81 19.69 8.00
C LEU A 152 2.91 18.97 8.77
N ASN A 153 3.09 19.31 10.04
CA ASN A 153 3.93 18.53 10.93
C ASN A 153 3.26 17.16 11.18
N ILE A 154 3.97 16.07 10.90
CA ILE A 154 3.44 14.71 11.05
C ILE A 154 3.03 14.42 12.50
N ALA A 155 3.73 14.98 13.48
CA ALA A 155 3.39 14.81 14.89
C ALA A 155 2.02 15.40 15.27
N ASP A 156 1.52 16.37 14.48
CA ASP A 156 0.24 17.02 14.76
C ASP A 156 -0.96 16.29 14.14
N ILE A 157 -0.70 15.31 13.25
CA ILE A 157 -1.75 14.52 12.63
C ILE A 157 -2.36 13.58 13.68
N ASP A 158 -3.67 13.65 13.83
CA ASP A 158 -4.40 12.80 14.76
C ASP A 158 -4.81 11.48 14.11
N TRP A 159 -5.38 11.54 12.91
CA TRP A 159 -5.81 10.40 12.14
C TRP A 159 -6.03 10.77 10.68
N ILE A 160 -6.16 9.75 9.81
CA ILE A 160 -6.36 9.90 8.37
C ILE A 160 -7.44 8.93 7.93
N GLU A 161 -8.37 9.39 7.09
CA GLU A 161 -9.36 8.53 6.45
C GLU A 161 -9.31 8.62 4.93
N ALA A 162 -9.71 7.54 4.28
CA ALA A 162 -9.93 7.51 2.84
C ALA A 162 -11.34 8.05 2.52
N ALA A 163 -11.39 8.96 1.56
CA ALA A 163 -12.61 9.47 0.95
C ALA A 163 -12.45 9.38 -0.57
N ASP A 164 -12.98 8.32 -1.17
CA ASP A 164 -12.84 8.01 -2.60
C ASP A 164 -11.36 8.00 -3.04
N TYR A 165 -10.98 8.91 -3.94
CA TYR A 165 -9.61 9.06 -4.46
C TYR A 165 -8.72 9.97 -3.60
N TYR A 166 -9.19 10.39 -2.43
CA TYR A 166 -8.51 11.34 -1.55
C TYR A 166 -8.29 10.75 -0.17
N ALA A 167 -7.28 11.26 0.50
CA ALA A 167 -7.09 11.08 1.92
C ALA A 167 -7.44 12.39 2.65
N CYS A 168 -8.29 12.28 3.67
CA CYS A 168 -8.61 13.36 4.59
C CYS A 168 -7.72 13.24 5.82
N ILE A 169 -6.89 14.25 6.07
CA ILE A 169 -5.93 14.30 7.18
C ILE A 169 -6.48 15.23 8.25
N HIS A 170 -6.69 14.69 9.43
CA HIS A 170 -7.27 15.41 10.56
C HIS A 170 -6.18 15.85 11.54
N VAL A 171 -6.17 17.14 11.84
CA VAL A 171 -5.22 17.82 12.74
C VAL A 171 -6.05 18.75 13.64
N GLY A 172 -6.31 18.35 14.87
CA GLY A 172 -7.25 19.07 15.74
C GLY A 172 -8.62 19.22 15.09
N ASP A 173 -9.08 20.46 14.96
CA ASP A 173 -10.37 20.80 14.33
C ASP A 173 -10.27 21.01 12.80
N GLN A 174 -9.10 20.84 12.21
CA GLN A 174 -8.87 21.04 10.78
C GLN A 174 -8.79 19.74 10.02
N THR A 175 -9.35 19.74 8.79
CA THR A 175 -9.24 18.63 7.85
C THR A 175 -8.57 19.10 6.57
N HIS A 176 -7.51 18.41 6.18
CA HIS A 176 -6.76 18.67 4.95
C HIS A 176 -6.96 17.51 3.98
N ILE A 177 -7.12 17.82 2.69
CA ILE A 177 -7.41 16.82 1.66
C ILE A 177 -6.21 16.72 0.71
N MET A 178 -5.79 15.49 0.43
CA MET A 178 -4.76 15.23 -0.59
C MET A 178 -5.07 14.00 -1.41
N ARG A 179 -4.62 14.00 -2.67
CA ARG A 179 -4.79 12.85 -3.57
C ARG A 179 -3.65 11.85 -3.38
N ARG A 180 -3.82 10.99 -2.39
CA ARG A 180 -2.90 9.88 -2.09
C ARG A 180 -3.65 8.71 -1.49
N THR A 181 -3.14 7.50 -1.70
CA THR A 181 -3.69 6.29 -1.07
C THR A 181 -3.26 6.19 0.40
N LEU A 182 -4.08 5.54 1.23
CA LEU A 182 -3.70 5.26 2.63
C LEU A 182 -2.44 4.40 2.71
N GLN A 183 -2.21 3.52 1.75
CA GLN A 183 -1.02 2.68 1.72
C GLN A 183 0.27 3.47 1.51
N GLU A 184 0.25 4.48 0.64
CA GLU A 184 1.37 5.40 0.47
C GLU A 184 1.62 6.22 1.73
N LEU A 185 0.55 6.71 2.37
CA LEU A 185 0.64 7.47 3.60
C LEU A 185 1.14 6.62 4.77
N GLU A 186 0.67 5.38 4.90
CA GLU A 186 1.12 4.45 5.95
C GLU A 186 2.64 4.20 5.85
N ARG A 187 3.19 4.09 4.63
CA ARG A 187 4.64 3.98 4.42
C ARG A 187 5.39 5.25 4.83
N ASP A 188 4.93 6.42 4.37
CA ASP A 188 5.63 7.69 4.59
C ASP A 188 5.59 8.13 6.06
N LEU A 189 4.46 7.90 6.74
CA LEU A 189 4.26 8.28 8.13
C LEU A 189 5.00 7.37 9.12
N GLY A 190 5.31 6.15 8.69
CA GLY A 190 6.05 5.15 9.46
C GLY A 190 5.18 4.42 10.51
N GLU A 191 5.39 3.12 10.58
CA GLU A 191 4.64 2.21 11.46
C GLU A 191 4.86 2.48 12.95
N ASP A 192 5.91 3.19 13.35
CA ASP A 192 6.17 3.50 14.77
C ASP A 192 5.18 4.49 15.34
N ARG A 193 4.69 5.41 14.53
CA ARG A 193 3.75 6.46 14.95
C ARG A 193 2.34 6.23 14.49
N PHE A 194 2.15 5.61 13.32
CA PHE A 194 0.85 5.43 12.67
C PHE A 194 0.53 3.97 12.47
N ILE A 195 -0.74 3.62 12.65
CA ILE A 195 -1.22 2.27 12.44
C ILE A 195 -2.59 2.30 11.76
N ARG A 196 -2.78 1.40 10.82
CA ARG A 196 -4.07 1.20 10.18
C ARG A 196 -4.99 0.42 11.12
N ILE A 197 -6.20 0.93 11.34
CA ILE A 197 -7.23 0.33 12.24
C ILE A 197 -8.47 -0.12 11.49
N HIS A 198 -8.66 0.38 10.27
CA HIS A 198 -9.74 0.02 9.35
C HIS A 198 -9.22 0.09 7.92
N ARG A 199 -9.90 -0.56 6.96
CA ARG A 199 -9.53 -0.46 5.53
C ARG A 199 -9.42 0.99 5.04
N SER A 200 -10.17 1.90 5.66
CA SER A 200 -10.22 3.32 5.31
C SER A 200 -9.67 4.25 6.40
N VAL A 201 -9.01 3.76 7.47
CA VAL A 201 -8.58 4.62 8.58
C VAL A 201 -7.20 4.24 9.12
N ILE A 202 -6.33 5.24 9.23
CA ILE A 202 -5.03 5.20 9.91
C ILE A 202 -5.09 6.14 11.11
N VAL A 203 -4.54 5.75 12.26
CA VAL A 203 -4.47 6.59 13.47
C VAL A 203 -3.04 6.82 13.91
N ASN A 204 -2.79 7.97 14.53
CA ASN A 204 -1.57 8.25 15.25
C ASN A 204 -1.62 7.54 16.62
N LEU A 205 -0.68 6.63 16.88
CA LEU A 205 -0.59 5.86 18.12
C LEU A 205 -0.43 6.74 19.37
N GLU A 206 0.17 7.93 19.23
CA GLU A 206 0.35 8.87 20.34
C GLU A 206 -0.95 9.59 20.72
N ARG A 207 -1.93 9.58 19.82
CA ARG A 207 -3.26 10.15 20.02
C ARG A 207 -4.28 9.15 20.53
N VAL A 208 -3.94 7.85 20.58
CA VAL A 208 -4.84 6.81 21.08
C VAL A 208 -4.95 6.91 22.60
N ARG A 209 -6.15 7.20 23.09
CA ARG A 209 -6.48 7.27 24.52
C ARG A 209 -7.00 5.92 25.06
N GLY A 210 -7.71 5.17 24.23
CA GLY A 210 -8.30 3.90 24.67
C GLY A 210 -8.97 3.12 23.56
N LEU A 211 -9.35 1.90 23.91
CA LEU A 211 -10.12 1.00 23.06
C LEU A 211 -11.46 0.70 23.74
N GLU A 212 -12.55 0.89 23.03
CA GLU A 212 -13.87 0.44 23.45
C GLU A 212 -14.20 -0.88 22.77
N LEU A 213 -14.56 -1.86 23.57
CA LEU A 213 -15.01 -3.18 23.12
C LEU A 213 -16.51 -3.23 23.33
N GLN A 214 -17.28 -3.36 22.25
CA GLN A 214 -18.73 -3.49 22.32
C GLN A 214 -19.14 -4.97 22.37
N SER A 215 -20.26 -5.23 23.02
CA SER A 215 -20.81 -6.59 23.21
C SER A 215 -21.26 -7.26 21.90
N ASP A 216 -21.49 -6.49 20.85
CA ASP A 216 -21.83 -6.95 19.49
C ASP A 216 -20.61 -7.35 18.64
N GLY A 217 -19.39 -7.23 19.22
CA GLY A 217 -18.12 -7.54 18.57
C GLY A 217 -17.56 -6.38 17.74
N GLU A 218 -18.22 -5.24 17.68
CA GLU A 218 -17.65 -4.01 17.17
C GLU A 218 -16.65 -3.44 18.18
N SER A 219 -15.62 -2.80 17.69
CA SER A 219 -14.61 -2.16 18.54
C SER A 219 -14.31 -0.77 17.99
N ALA A 220 -14.02 0.17 18.88
CA ALA A 220 -13.65 1.53 18.50
C ALA A 220 -12.35 1.95 19.16
N VAL A 221 -11.56 2.77 18.47
CA VAL A 221 -10.42 3.50 19.00
C VAL A 221 -10.87 4.88 19.42
N ILE A 222 -10.55 5.28 20.64
CA ILE A 222 -10.83 6.61 21.17
C ILE A 222 -9.55 7.42 21.13
N LEU A 223 -9.57 8.55 20.46
CA LEU A 223 -8.44 9.48 20.39
C LEU A 223 -8.49 10.52 21.51
N SER A 224 -7.36 11.17 21.78
CA SER A 224 -7.24 12.27 22.74
C SER A 224 -8.11 13.48 22.37
N THR A 225 -8.41 13.66 21.10
CA THR A 225 -9.34 14.67 20.55
C THR A 225 -10.81 14.37 20.86
N GLY A 226 -11.12 13.17 21.37
CA GLY A 226 -12.49 12.67 21.55
C GLY A 226 -13.06 11.96 20.33
N ALA A 227 -12.36 11.93 19.21
CA ALA A 227 -12.80 11.21 18.02
C ALA A 227 -12.90 9.71 18.32
N ARG A 228 -13.99 9.10 17.83
CA ARG A 228 -14.29 7.69 17.98
C ARG A 228 -14.27 7.01 16.61
N LEU A 229 -13.30 6.15 16.38
CA LEU A 229 -13.00 5.55 15.07
C LEU A 229 -13.23 4.05 15.10
N ARG A 230 -13.89 3.52 14.07
CA ARG A 230 -14.19 2.08 13.95
C ARG A 230 -12.91 1.27 13.82
N LEU A 231 -12.75 0.25 14.68
CA LEU A 231 -11.66 -0.72 14.64
C LEU A 231 -12.14 -2.04 14.01
N SER A 232 -11.61 -2.39 12.85
CA SER A 232 -11.91 -3.67 12.22
C SER A 232 -11.22 -4.84 12.95
N ARG A 233 -11.91 -5.98 13.06
CA ARG A 233 -11.42 -7.21 13.71
C ARG A 233 -10.02 -7.62 13.23
N ARG A 234 -9.75 -7.47 11.94
CA ARG A 234 -8.46 -7.79 11.30
C ARG A 234 -7.28 -6.99 11.87
N TYR A 235 -7.49 -5.70 12.19
CA TYR A 235 -6.43 -4.82 12.67
C TYR A 235 -6.26 -4.80 14.19
N ARG A 236 -7.21 -5.39 14.94
CA ARG A 236 -7.26 -5.34 16.39
C ARG A 236 -6.02 -5.93 17.05
N LYS A 237 -5.60 -7.13 16.64
CA LYS A 237 -4.43 -7.81 17.23
C LYS A 237 -3.17 -6.97 17.04
N ARG A 238 -2.91 -6.49 15.82
CA ARG A 238 -1.74 -5.63 15.51
C ARG A 238 -1.73 -4.35 16.31
N LEU A 239 -2.89 -3.70 16.49
CA LEU A 239 -3.00 -2.49 17.32
C LEU A 239 -2.69 -2.78 18.79
N GLN A 240 -3.22 -3.86 19.37
CA GLN A 240 -2.98 -4.23 20.76
C GLN A 240 -1.49 -4.51 21.00
N GLU A 241 -0.86 -5.30 20.17
CA GLU A 241 0.59 -5.58 20.24
C GLU A 241 1.42 -4.29 20.22
N ARG A 242 1.06 -3.32 19.39
CA ARG A 242 1.77 -2.04 19.28
C ARG A 242 1.57 -1.12 20.50
N LEU A 243 0.41 -1.15 21.11
CA LEU A 243 0.12 -0.35 22.31
C LEU A 243 0.81 -0.94 23.57
N GLU A 244 0.96 -2.28 23.64
CA GLU A 244 1.65 -2.95 24.74
C GLU A 244 3.16 -2.72 24.72
N VAL A 245 3.79 -2.71 23.53
CA VAL A 245 5.24 -2.44 23.37
C VAL A 245 5.62 -1.01 23.78
N LYS A 246 4.70 -0.04 23.74
CA LYS A 246 4.95 1.36 24.12
C LYS A 246 4.80 1.67 25.61
N ARG A 247 4.46 0.70 26.47
CA ARG A 247 4.50 0.93 27.92
C ARG A 247 5.96 0.92 28.39
N PRO A 248 6.50 2.02 28.94
CA PRO A 248 7.78 1.97 29.66
C PRO A 248 7.63 1.01 30.85
N PRO A 249 8.70 0.29 31.22
CA PRO A 249 8.68 -0.49 32.47
C PRO A 249 8.44 0.45 33.63
N THR A 250 7.43 0.13 34.44
CA THR A 250 7.14 0.76 35.74
C THR A 250 8.29 0.56 36.71
#